data_dc2a6fa8734383f8acf7c1aa734a82ad
#
_entry.id   dc2a6fa8734383f8acf7c1aa734a82ad
#
_cell.length_a   1.000
_cell.length_b   1.000
_cell.length_c   1.000
_cell.angle_alpha   90.00
_cell.angle_beta   90.00
_cell.angle_gamma   90.00
#
_symmetry.space_group_name_H-M   'P 1'
#
loop_
_entity.id
_entity.type
_entity.pdbx_description
1 polymer ?
#
loop_
_entity_poly.entity_id
_entity_poly.type
_entity_poly.pdbx_seq_one_letter_code
_entity_poly.pdbx_strand_id
1 'polypeptide(L)'
;MYVQRSRGNSLRPTLTSADIKKIVDCVKRDSKAIVMLDNCYGEFVEKVEPLTIGVDIMAGSLIKNPGGGIAPTGGYIAGKKELVEMCAYRLTTPGTGKEIGATLNTNREMFMGAYHAPHITGEALKTAVFAAALFEILGFESTPKYNEKRGDIIQLIMLGNEERLIKFCQGIQSGSAVDSFVTPMPSDMPGYESQIIMAAGAFTLGSSIELSADAPLREPYAAWMQGGLNFLSGKLGVMLAADKILREN
;
A
#
# COMPACT_ATOMS: atom_id res chain seq x y z
N MET A 1 -16.69 -10.61 10.53
CA MET A 1 -16.14 -9.23 10.71
C MET A 1 -15.03 -9.03 9.71
N TYR A 2 -15.15 -8.03 8.83
CA TYR A 2 -14.08 -7.63 7.91
C TYR A 2 -13.34 -6.43 8.51
N VAL A 3 -12.02 -6.45 8.46
CA VAL A 3 -11.13 -5.39 8.94
C VAL A 3 -10.13 -5.06 7.84
N GLN A 4 -10.03 -3.79 7.47
CA GLN A 4 -8.99 -3.30 6.57
C GLN A 4 -7.89 -2.64 7.39
N ARG A 5 -6.66 -3.16 7.32
CA ARG A 5 -5.51 -2.68 8.09
C ARG A 5 -5.08 -1.29 7.64
N SER A 6 -4.74 -1.16 6.36
CA SER A 6 -4.28 0.11 5.81
C SER A 6 -5.41 1.14 5.77
N ARG A 7 -5.02 2.42 5.72
CA ARG A 7 -6.00 3.52 5.69
C ARG A 7 -6.80 3.61 4.39
N GLY A 8 -6.38 2.94 3.31
CA GLY A 8 -6.93 3.20 1.98
C GLY A 8 -6.82 4.68 1.64
N ASN A 9 -7.80 5.24 0.95
CA ASN A 9 -7.86 6.68 0.65
C ASN A 9 -8.65 7.47 1.71
N SER A 10 -8.56 7.08 2.98
CA SER A 10 -9.17 7.80 4.10
C SER A 10 -8.14 8.49 4.98
N LEU A 11 -8.58 9.51 5.72
CA LEU A 11 -7.72 10.25 6.65
C LEU A 11 -7.50 9.50 7.98
N ARG A 12 -8.21 8.39 8.23
CA ARG A 12 -8.04 7.62 9.45
C ARG A 12 -6.61 7.09 9.58
N PRO A 13 -6.10 6.89 10.79
CA PRO A 13 -4.82 6.21 10.98
C PRO A 13 -4.90 4.75 10.51
N THR A 14 -3.77 4.20 10.10
CA THR A 14 -3.59 2.78 9.86
C THR A 14 -3.68 2.01 11.17
N LEU A 15 -4.25 0.80 11.12
CA LEU A 15 -4.34 -0.06 12.29
C LEU A 15 -2.99 -0.76 12.55
N THR A 16 -2.45 -0.54 13.73
CA THR A 16 -1.29 -1.32 14.22
C THR A 16 -1.73 -2.71 14.67
N SER A 17 -0.78 -3.63 14.85
CA SER A 17 -1.08 -4.95 15.42
C SER A 17 -1.76 -4.86 16.79
N ALA A 18 -1.44 -3.84 17.59
CA ALA A 18 -2.11 -3.59 18.87
C ALA A 18 -3.58 -3.18 18.70
N ASP A 19 -3.90 -2.38 17.68
CA ASP A 19 -5.27 -1.98 17.39
C ASP A 19 -6.09 -3.14 16.83
N ILE A 20 -5.50 -3.93 15.93
CA ILE A 20 -6.11 -5.15 15.41
C ILE A 20 -6.41 -6.13 16.57
N LYS A 21 -5.48 -6.29 17.51
CA LYS A 21 -5.69 -7.14 18.70
C LYS A 21 -6.90 -6.68 19.52
N LYS A 22 -7.05 -5.38 19.76
CA LYS A 22 -8.22 -4.83 20.48
C LYS A 22 -9.54 -5.14 19.76
N ILE A 23 -9.56 -5.00 18.42
CA ILE A 23 -10.72 -5.34 17.59
C ILE A 23 -11.05 -6.82 17.71
N VAL A 24 -10.04 -7.69 17.57
CA VAL A 24 -10.20 -9.14 17.69
C VAL A 24 -10.77 -9.50 19.06
N ASP A 25 -10.18 -8.97 20.14
CA ASP A 25 -10.64 -9.26 21.51
C ASP A 25 -12.08 -8.83 21.74
N CYS A 26 -12.47 -7.67 21.23
CA CYS A 26 -13.85 -7.20 21.30
C CYS A 26 -14.81 -8.14 20.57
N VAL A 27 -14.49 -8.53 19.31
CA VAL A 27 -15.34 -9.43 18.52
C VAL A 27 -15.45 -10.80 19.17
N LYS A 28 -14.31 -11.35 19.64
CA LYS A 28 -14.27 -12.71 20.20
C LYS A 28 -14.85 -12.84 21.59
N ARG A 29 -14.91 -11.75 22.38
CA ARG A 29 -15.59 -11.71 23.67
C ARG A 29 -17.09 -11.94 23.51
N ASP A 30 -17.70 -11.29 22.52
CA ASP A 30 -19.15 -11.19 22.40
C ASP A 30 -19.72 -12.08 21.29
N SER A 31 -18.85 -12.73 20.47
CA SER A 31 -19.30 -13.55 19.34
C SER A 31 -18.30 -14.62 18.90
N LYS A 32 -18.79 -15.58 18.12
CA LYS A 32 -17.96 -16.57 17.38
C LYS A 32 -17.67 -16.12 15.94
N ALA A 33 -17.90 -14.85 15.60
CA ALA A 33 -17.72 -14.35 14.26
C ALA A 33 -16.27 -14.52 13.78
N ILE A 34 -16.12 -14.89 12.51
CA ILE A 34 -14.81 -14.96 11.85
C ILE A 34 -14.29 -13.53 11.67
N VAL A 35 -13.03 -13.31 12.04
CA VAL A 35 -12.32 -12.05 11.78
C VAL A 35 -11.45 -12.25 10.54
N MET A 36 -11.80 -11.56 9.46
CA MET A 36 -11.03 -11.50 8.22
C MET A 36 -10.31 -10.15 8.14
N LEU A 37 -9.00 -10.18 7.87
CA LEU A 37 -8.16 -9.01 7.73
C LEU A 37 -7.69 -8.83 6.28
N ASP A 38 -7.94 -7.68 5.69
CA ASP A 38 -7.16 -7.19 4.55
C ASP A 38 -5.85 -6.62 5.08
N ASN A 39 -4.75 -7.33 4.81
CA ASN A 39 -3.42 -7.01 5.33
C ASN A 39 -2.56 -6.21 4.33
N CYS A 40 -3.12 -5.81 3.18
CA CYS A 40 -2.39 -5.05 2.16
C CYS A 40 -1.61 -3.88 2.77
N TYR A 41 -0.36 -3.71 2.35
CA TYR A 41 0.60 -2.70 2.80
C TYR A 41 1.13 -2.87 4.23
N GLY A 42 0.57 -3.81 5.02
CA GLY A 42 0.99 -4.05 6.40
C GLY A 42 2.00 -5.18 6.57
N GLU A 43 2.20 -6.01 5.56
CA GLU A 43 3.10 -7.16 5.62
C GLU A 43 4.55 -6.69 5.85
N PHE A 44 5.25 -7.36 6.75
CA PHE A 44 6.65 -7.10 7.14
C PHE A 44 6.92 -5.71 7.77
N VAL A 45 5.88 -4.93 8.09
CA VAL A 45 6.04 -3.61 8.75
C VAL A 45 6.22 -3.76 10.26
N GLU A 46 5.47 -4.66 10.89
CA GLU A 46 5.59 -4.98 12.31
C GLU A 46 6.09 -6.41 12.49
N LYS A 47 6.69 -6.68 13.67
CA LYS A 47 7.20 -8.02 14.03
C LYS A 47 6.10 -9.04 14.32
N VAL A 48 4.90 -8.55 14.65
CA VAL A 48 3.77 -9.38 15.06
C VAL A 48 2.87 -9.62 13.85
N GLU A 49 2.71 -10.88 13.49
CA GLU A 49 1.82 -11.29 12.41
C GLU A 49 0.35 -11.32 12.89
N PRO A 50 -0.61 -10.83 12.11
CA PRO A 50 -2.00 -10.73 12.52
C PRO A 50 -2.65 -12.05 12.93
N LEU A 51 -2.27 -13.17 12.32
CA LEU A 51 -2.78 -14.49 12.67
C LEU A 51 -2.39 -14.92 14.10
N THR A 52 -1.24 -14.43 14.60
CA THR A 52 -0.77 -14.78 15.95
C THR A 52 -1.53 -14.04 17.05
N ILE A 53 -2.27 -13.00 16.69
CA ILE A 53 -3.07 -12.19 17.62
C ILE A 53 -4.58 -12.42 17.51
N GLY A 54 -4.97 -13.49 16.82
CA GLY A 54 -6.35 -14.00 16.82
C GLY A 54 -7.19 -13.65 15.58
N VAL A 55 -6.60 -13.08 14.54
CA VAL A 55 -7.22 -12.99 13.22
C VAL A 55 -7.42 -14.43 12.69
N ASP A 56 -8.60 -14.76 12.17
CA ASP A 56 -8.91 -16.10 11.69
C ASP A 56 -8.42 -16.36 10.27
N ILE A 57 -8.48 -15.33 9.42
CA ILE A 57 -8.04 -15.40 8.03
C ILE A 57 -7.60 -13.99 7.58
N MET A 58 -6.56 -13.93 6.79
CA MET A 58 -6.10 -12.69 6.18
C MET A 58 -5.81 -12.90 4.70
N ALA A 59 -5.87 -11.81 3.95
CA ALA A 59 -5.52 -11.76 2.54
C ALA A 59 -4.68 -10.53 2.22
N GLY A 60 -3.91 -10.61 1.16
CA GLY A 60 -3.13 -9.50 0.63
C GLY A 60 -2.72 -9.72 -0.81
N SER A 61 -2.10 -8.71 -1.40
CA SER A 61 -1.71 -8.70 -2.80
C SER A 61 -0.21 -8.92 -2.97
N LEU A 62 0.17 -9.77 -3.93
CA LEU A 62 1.58 -10.02 -4.27
C LEU A 62 2.21 -8.92 -5.12
N ILE A 63 1.45 -7.99 -5.70
CA ILE A 63 2.05 -6.79 -6.32
C ILE A 63 2.44 -5.73 -5.29
N LYS A 64 2.10 -5.94 -4.01
CA LYS A 64 2.45 -5.08 -2.87
C LYS A 64 3.63 -5.67 -2.07
N ASN A 65 3.69 -5.37 -0.78
CA ASN A 65 4.80 -5.76 0.08
C ASN A 65 5.27 -7.22 -0.12
N PRO A 66 4.39 -8.25 -0.06
CA PRO A 66 4.87 -9.63 -0.03
C PRO A 66 5.42 -10.14 -1.36
N GLY A 67 5.20 -9.44 -2.46
CA GLY A 67 5.80 -9.79 -3.75
C GLY A 67 7.12 -9.09 -4.03
N GLY A 68 7.58 -8.19 -3.15
CA GLY A 68 8.92 -7.58 -3.21
C GLY A 68 9.24 -6.86 -4.52
N GLY A 69 8.25 -6.39 -5.27
CA GLY A 69 8.43 -5.76 -6.59
C GLY A 69 8.84 -6.72 -7.70
N ILE A 70 8.84 -8.03 -7.44
CA ILE A 70 9.23 -9.06 -8.42
C ILE A 70 7.99 -9.86 -8.88
N ALA A 71 7.06 -10.15 -7.99
CA ALA A 71 5.84 -10.86 -8.36
C ALA A 71 4.99 -10.00 -9.31
N PRO A 72 4.69 -10.47 -10.54
CA PRO A 72 4.00 -9.66 -11.55
C PRO A 72 2.49 -9.53 -11.27
N THR A 73 1.93 -10.44 -10.49
CA THR A 73 0.50 -10.53 -10.19
C THR A 73 0.27 -11.42 -8.99
N GLY A 74 -0.98 -11.58 -8.59
CA GLY A 74 -1.40 -12.57 -7.62
C GLY A 74 -1.74 -11.98 -6.25
N GLY A 75 -2.18 -12.89 -5.39
CA GLY A 75 -2.51 -12.60 -4.00
C GLY A 75 -2.26 -13.82 -3.14
N TYR A 76 -2.37 -13.63 -1.82
CA TYR A 76 -2.30 -14.73 -0.87
C TYR A 76 -3.51 -14.70 0.06
N ILE A 77 -3.86 -15.88 0.54
CA ILE A 77 -4.79 -16.06 1.64
C ILE A 77 -4.09 -16.96 2.66
N ALA A 78 -4.08 -16.54 3.92
CA ALA A 78 -3.50 -17.28 5.02
C ALA A 78 -4.45 -17.27 6.23
N GLY A 79 -4.45 -18.33 7.02
CA GLY A 79 -5.31 -18.42 8.19
C GLY A 79 -5.67 -19.85 8.57
N LYS A 80 -6.80 -20.02 9.24
CA LYS A 80 -7.31 -21.33 9.63
C LYS A 80 -7.53 -22.21 8.40
N LYS A 81 -7.07 -23.47 8.50
CA LYS A 81 -7.07 -24.43 7.39
C LYS A 81 -8.42 -24.54 6.70
N GLU A 82 -9.49 -24.73 7.49
CA GLU A 82 -10.84 -24.86 6.97
C GLU A 82 -11.31 -23.64 6.18
N LEU A 83 -10.94 -22.42 6.61
CA LEU A 83 -11.30 -21.19 5.90
C LEU A 83 -10.49 -21.02 4.61
N VAL A 84 -9.21 -21.36 4.64
CA VAL A 84 -8.37 -21.32 3.42
C VAL A 84 -8.84 -22.34 2.40
N GLU A 85 -9.25 -23.53 2.81
CA GLU A 85 -9.82 -24.57 1.94
C GLU A 85 -11.14 -24.09 1.30
N MET A 86 -12.03 -23.47 2.06
CA MET A 86 -13.26 -22.87 1.52
C MET A 86 -12.97 -21.82 0.45
N CYS A 87 -11.96 -20.98 0.66
CA CYS A 87 -11.52 -20.01 -0.34
C CYS A 87 -10.97 -20.70 -1.60
N ALA A 88 -10.20 -21.76 -1.44
CA ALA A 88 -9.64 -22.51 -2.57
C ALA A 88 -10.72 -23.11 -3.47
N TYR A 89 -11.83 -23.60 -2.91
CA TYR A 89 -12.97 -24.09 -3.69
C TYR A 89 -13.72 -23.02 -4.49
N ARG A 90 -13.44 -21.75 -4.21
CA ARG A 90 -14.11 -20.62 -4.85
C ARG A 90 -13.23 -19.85 -5.84
N LEU A 91 -11.89 -19.89 -5.67
CA LEU A 91 -10.95 -19.05 -6.39
C LEU A 91 -10.74 -19.42 -7.86
N THR A 92 -10.84 -20.71 -8.20
CA THR A 92 -10.64 -21.18 -9.57
C THR A 92 -11.97 -21.70 -10.13
N THR A 93 -12.09 -22.97 -10.39
CA THR A 93 -13.34 -23.61 -10.81
C THR A 93 -14.07 -24.07 -9.55
N PRO A 94 -15.32 -23.69 -9.32
CA PRO A 94 -16.09 -24.10 -8.15
C PRO A 94 -16.07 -25.63 -7.95
N GLY A 95 -15.73 -26.05 -6.73
CA GLY A 95 -15.71 -27.45 -6.33
C GLY A 95 -14.39 -28.19 -6.60
N THR A 96 -13.42 -27.61 -7.30
CA THR A 96 -12.15 -28.30 -7.59
C THR A 96 -11.01 -27.95 -6.62
N GLY A 97 -11.19 -26.91 -5.79
CA GLY A 97 -10.19 -26.47 -4.82
C GLY A 97 -8.89 -26.05 -5.48
N LYS A 98 -7.78 -26.36 -4.84
CA LYS A 98 -6.41 -26.02 -5.29
C LYS A 98 -5.80 -27.03 -6.28
N GLU A 99 -6.53 -28.07 -6.65
CA GLU A 99 -6.06 -29.09 -7.59
C GLU A 99 -5.91 -28.55 -9.02
N ILE A 100 -6.62 -27.47 -9.34
CA ILE A 100 -6.62 -26.81 -10.65
C ILE A 100 -6.25 -25.34 -10.47
N GLY A 101 -5.63 -24.79 -11.49
CA GLY A 101 -5.28 -23.40 -11.59
C GLY A 101 -3.89 -23.22 -12.18
N ALA A 102 -3.79 -22.43 -13.26
CA ALA A 102 -2.52 -22.16 -13.89
C ALA A 102 -1.76 -21.07 -13.15
N THR A 103 -0.49 -21.32 -12.81
CA THR A 103 0.42 -20.31 -12.26
C THR A 103 1.10 -19.46 -13.33
N LEU A 104 0.88 -19.76 -14.61
CA LEU A 104 1.45 -19.04 -15.76
C LEU A 104 2.99 -18.92 -15.70
N ASN A 105 3.66 -19.90 -15.12
CA ASN A 105 5.11 -19.95 -14.86
C ASN A 105 5.64 -18.85 -13.92
N THR A 106 4.80 -18.19 -13.15
CA THR A 106 5.18 -17.10 -12.24
C THR A 106 5.66 -17.55 -10.85
N ASN A 107 5.71 -18.87 -10.58
CA ASN A 107 6.12 -19.38 -9.26
C ASN A 107 7.50 -18.89 -8.83
N ARG A 108 8.47 -18.85 -9.75
CA ARG A 108 9.83 -18.40 -9.43
C ARG A 108 9.82 -16.94 -8.97
N GLU A 109 9.13 -16.07 -9.69
CA GLU A 109 9.00 -14.66 -9.37
C GLU A 109 8.25 -14.47 -8.04
N MET A 110 7.20 -15.23 -7.79
CA MET A 110 6.47 -15.16 -6.53
C MET A 110 7.35 -15.55 -5.33
N PHE A 111 8.11 -16.66 -5.43
CA PHE A 111 9.01 -17.08 -4.36
C PHE A 111 10.21 -16.14 -4.17
N MET A 112 10.81 -15.67 -5.25
CA MET A 112 11.89 -14.68 -5.17
C MET A 112 11.37 -13.36 -4.58
N GLY A 113 10.20 -12.92 -4.99
CA GLY A 113 9.55 -11.75 -4.44
C GLY A 113 9.32 -11.88 -2.95
N ALA A 114 8.75 -13.00 -2.50
CA ALA A 114 8.55 -13.28 -1.08
C ALA A 114 9.87 -13.30 -0.29
N TYR A 115 10.95 -13.83 -0.85
CA TYR A 115 12.27 -13.82 -0.24
C TYR A 115 12.84 -12.40 -0.04
N HIS A 116 12.66 -11.53 -1.02
CA HIS A 116 13.13 -10.14 -0.97
C HIS A 116 12.17 -9.19 -0.24
N ALA A 117 10.92 -9.58 -0.06
CA ALA A 117 9.85 -8.72 0.45
C ALA A 117 10.17 -7.99 1.76
N PRO A 118 10.79 -8.61 2.79
CA PRO A 118 11.13 -7.89 4.01
C PRO A 118 12.12 -6.74 3.78
N HIS A 119 13.12 -6.94 2.91
CA HIS A 119 14.09 -5.91 2.56
C HIS A 119 13.42 -4.77 1.78
N ILE A 120 12.64 -5.09 0.75
CA ILE A 120 11.95 -4.10 -0.09
C ILE A 120 10.93 -3.30 0.73
N THR A 121 10.19 -3.95 1.63
CA THR A 121 9.29 -3.25 2.57
C THR A 121 10.07 -2.28 3.47
N GLY A 122 11.26 -2.66 3.92
CA GLY A 122 12.16 -1.78 4.67
C GLY A 122 12.58 -0.55 3.86
N GLU A 123 12.87 -0.70 2.57
CA GLU A 123 13.20 0.42 1.67
C GLU A 123 12.00 1.36 1.45
N ALA A 124 10.80 0.80 1.29
CA ALA A 124 9.57 1.57 1.20
C ALA A 124 9.29 2.36 2.50
N LEU A 125 9.54 1.76 3.67
CA LEU A 125 9.41 2.44 4.95
C LEU A 125 10.41 3.59 5.10
N LYS A 126 11.66 3.42 4.68
CA LYS A 126 12.65 4.51 4.67
C LYS A 126 12.19 5.66 3.78
N THR A 127 11.64 5.35 2.61
CA THR A 127 11.08 6.35 1.67
C THR A 127 9.92 7.10 2.31
N ALA A 128 8.99 6.40 2.97
CA ALA A 128 7.87 7.02 3.66
C ALA A 128 8.31 7.92 4.83
N VAL A 129 9.28 7.47 5.65
CA VAL A 129 9.84 8.28 6.75
C VAL A 129 10.56 9.52 6.21
N PHE A 130 11.34 9.36 5.14
CA PHE A 130 12.02 10.49 4.50
C PHE A 130 11.03 11.51 3.95
N ALA A 131 9.97 11.05 3.28
CA ALA A 131 8.92 11.94 2.75
C ALA A 131 8.23 12.72 3.89
N ALA A 132 7.85 12.03 4.97
CA ALA A 132 7.29 12.70 6.15
C ALA A 132 8.23 13.79 6.68
N ALA A 133 9.50 13.45 6.93
CA ALA A 133 10.47 14.40 7.47
C ALA A 133 10.70 15.60 6.54
N LEU A 134 10.87 15.37 5.23
CA LEU A 134 11.09 16.43 4.26
C LEU A 134 9.88 17.38 4.19
N PHE A 135 8.68 16.84 4.06
CA PHE A 135 7.48 17.68 3.93
C PHE A 135 7.12 18.39 5.24
N GLU A 136 7.38 17.81 6.42
CA GLU A 136 7.26 18.51 7.70
C GLU A 136 8.24 19.68 7.81
N ILE A 137 9.51 19.52 7.36
CA ILE A 137 10.49 20.63 7.30
C ILE A 137 10.01 21.73 6.35
N LEU A 138 9.34 21.38 5.26
CA LEU A 138 8.77 22.34 4.29
C LEU A 138 7.45 22.98 4.77
N GLY A 139 6.97 22.63 5.98
CA GLY A 139 5.76 23.22 6.58
C GLY A 139 4.45 22.54 6.20
N PHE A 140 4.48 21.35 5.60
CA PHE A 140 3.30 20.55 5.31
C PHE A 140 2.95 19.62 6.47
N GLU A 141 1.69 19.36 6.68
CA GLU A 141 1.24 18.34 7.62
C GLU A 141 1.37 16.94 6.98
N SER A 142 1.87 15.99 7.75
CA SER A 142 2.01 14.58 7.33
C SER A 142 1.44 13.61 8.37
N THR A 143 0.99 12.45 7.93
CA THR A 143 0.54 11.39 8.82
C THR A 143 0.79 9.98 8.23
N PRO A 144 1.47 9.06 8.95
CA PRO A 144 2.12 9.28 10.24
C PRO A 144 3.25 10.32 10.14
N LYS A 145 3.61 10.98 11.24
CA LYS A 145 4.80 11.81 11.31
C LYS A 145 6.06 10.96 11.15
N TYR A 146 7.18 11.59 10.82
CA TYR A 146 8.44 10.86 10.55
C TYR A 146 8.89 9.98 11.72
N ASN A 147 8.57 10.34 12.96
CA ASN A 147 8.95 9.64 14.20
C ASN A 147 7.80 8.80 14.81
N GLU A 148 6.65 8.72 14.16
CA GLU A 148 5.51 7.93 14.63
C GLU A 148 5.60 6.46 14.20
N LYS A 149 4.95 5.61 15.00
CA LYS A 149 4.81 4.19 14.73
C LYS A 149 3.96 3.96 13.49
N ARG A 150 4.36 3.01 12.65
CA ARG A 150 3.69 2.69 11.39
C ARG A 150 3.10 1.30 11.42
N GLY A 151 1.91 1.16 10.87
CA GLY A 151 1.24 -0.12 10.65
C GLY A 151 1.24 -0.55 9.17
N ASP A 152 1.61 0.36 8.27
CA ASP A 152 1.76 0.14 6.83
C ASP A 152 2.87 1.01 6.24
N ILE A 153 3.06 0.95 4.91
CA ILE A 153 4.05 1.75 4.17
C ILE A 153 3.48 3.06 3.60
N ILE A 154 2.21 3.37 3.85
CA ILE A 154 1.55 4.54 3.26
C ILE A 154 1.94 5.81 4.02
N GLN A 155 2.31 6.83 3.26
CA GLN A 155 2.55 8.18 3.76
C GLN A 155 1.52 9.15 3.20
N LEU A 156 0.74 9.77 4.07
CA LEU A 156 -0.18 10.83 3.71
C LEU A 156 0.51 12.18 3.88
N ILE A 157 0.38 13.04 2.89
CA ILE A 157 0.90 14.41 2.89
C ILE A 157 -0.24 15.36 2.53
N MET A 158 -0.53 16.34 3.41
CA MET A 158 -1.55 17.34 3.21
C MET A 158 -0.99 18.49 2.40
N LEU A 159 -1.41 18.65 1.16
CA LEU A 159 -0.87 19.66 0.23
C LEU A 159 -1.68 20.96 0.22
N GLY A 160 -2.93 20.91 0.71
CA GLY A 160 -3.75 22.09 0.99
C GLY A 160 -4.43 22.73 -0.20
N ASN A 161 -4.03 22.44 -1.43
CA ASN A 161 -4.72 22.89 -2.64
C ASN A 161 -4.46 21.96 -3.83
N GLU A 162 -5.27 22.12 -4.87
CA GLU A 162 -5.26 21.30 -6.09
C GLU A 162 -3.94 21.41 -6.85
N GLU A 163 -3.40 22.61 -7.02
CA GLU A 163 -2.18 22.85 -7.78
C GLU A 163 -1.00 22.09 -7.20
N ARG A 164 -0.79 22.17 -5.88
CA ARG A 164 0.28 21.44 -5.18
C ARG A 164 0.07 19.93 -5.25
N LEU A 165 -1.19 19.47 -5.19
CA LEU A 165 -1.53 18.06 -5.31
C LEU A 165 -1.12 17.51 -6.68
N ILE A 166 -1.45 18.23 -7.76
CA ILE A 166 -1.06 17.89 -9.13
C ILE A 166 0.47 17.92 -9.28
N LYS A 167 1.12 19.01 -8.83
CA LYS A 167 2.59 19.14 -8.86
C LYS A 167 3.28 18.01 -8.10
N PHE A 168 2.75 17.60 -6.94
CA PHE A 168 3.27 16.46 -6.18
C PHE A 168 3.26 15.17 -7.00
N CYS A 169 2.12 14.78 -7.54
CA CYS A 169 2.00 13.57 -8.35
C CYS A 169 2.88 13.60 -9.60
N GLN A 170 2.92 14.72 -10.30
CA GLN A 170 3.81 14.91 -11.45
C GLN A 170 5.29 14.82 -11.07
N GLY A 171 5.68 15.33 -9.90
CA GLY A 171 7.03 15.22 -9.38
C GLY A 171 7.41 13.77 -9.03
N ILE A 172 6.54 13.05 -8.33
CA ILE A 172 6.71 11.60 -8.07
C ILE A 172 6.87 10.84 -9.40
N GLN A 173 5.99 11.10 -10.38
CA GLN A 173 6.04 10.45 -11.70
C GLN A 173 7.36 10.70 -12.42
N SER A 174 7.89 11.90 -12.38
CA SER A 174 9.16 12.24 -13.03
C SER A 174 10.38 11.51 -12.44
N GLY A 175 10.27 11.01 -11.21
CA GLY A 175 11.27 10.18 -10.55
C GLY A 175 11.08 8.67 -10.71
N SER A 176 10.09 8.25 -11.49
CA SER A 176 9.76 6.84 -11.69
C SER A 176 10.78 6.11 -12.56
N ALA A 177 10.91 4.79 -12.34
CA ALA A 177 11.90 3.97 -13.05
C ALA A 177 11.56 3.76 -14.53
N VAL A 178 10.27 3.72 -14.88
CA VAL A 178 9.80 3.41 -16.25
C VAL A 178 9.19 4.65 -16.88
N ASP A 179 8.02 5.07 -16.51
CA ASP A 179 7.26 6.11 -17.21
C ASP A 179 7.56 7.53 -16.74
N SER A 180 8.83 7.86 -16.46
CA SER A 180 9.24 9.19 -15.95
C SER A 180 8.95 10.35 -16.92
N PHE A 181 8.80 10.07 -18.21
CA PHE A 181 8.47 11.06 -19.25
C PHE A 181 6.97 11.38 -19.31
N VAL A 182 6.13 10.59 -18.67
CA VAL A 182 4.68 10.81 -18.62
C VAL A 182 4.36 11.93 -17.64
N THR A 183 3.46 12.82 -18.03
CA THR A 183 2.91 13.85 -17.15
C THR A 183 1.49 13.46 -16.77
N PRO A 184 1.25 12.96 -15.56
CA PRO A 184 -0.09 12.58 -15.14
C PRO A 184 -1.01 13.80 -15.06
N MET A 185 -2.28 13.58 -15.41
CA MET A 185 -3.34 14.57 -15.37
C MET A 185 -4.52 14.03 -14.56
N PRO A 186 -5.28 14.91 -13.89
CA PRO A 186 -6.53 14.50 -13.25
C PRO A 186 -7.50 13.87 -14.24
N SER A 187 -8.14 12.79 -13.83
CA SER A 187 -9.13 12.08 -14.65
C SER A 187 -10.23 11.47 -13.77
N ASP A 188 -11.39 11.24 -14.39
CA ASP A 188 -12.47 10.53 -13.75
C ASP A 188 -12.11 9.05 -13.63
N MET A 189 -12.40 8.45 -12.49
CA MET A 189 -12.14 7.04 -12.24
C MET A 189 -13.36 6.38 -11.61
N PRO A 190 -13.78 5.21 -12.11
CA PRO A 190 -14.91 4.48 -11.53
C PRO A 190 -14.73 4.23 -10.03
N GLY A 191 -15.77 4.54 -9.25
CA GLY A 191 -15.74 4.40 -7.78
C GLY A 191 -15.26 5.62 -7.02
N TYR A 192 -14.90 6.71 -7.69
CA TYR A 192 -14.57 8.01 -7.08
C TYR A 192 -15.60 9.06 -7.44
N GLU A 193 -15.96 9.90 -6.47
CA GLU A 193 -16.88 11.03 -6.68
C GLU A 193 -16.16 12.28 -7.21
N SER A 194 -14.84 12.37 -7.02
CA SER A 194 -13.98 13.43 -7.53
C SER A 194 -12.97 12.89 -8.51
N GLN A 195 -12.44 13.72 -9.37
CA GLN A 195 -11.29 13.35 -10.19
C GLN A 195 -10.13 12.91 -9.30
N ILE A 196 -9.29 12.04 -9.81
CA ILE A 196 -8.08 11.58 -9.15
C ILE A 196 -6.89 11.78 -10.08
N ILE A 197 -5.75 12.17 -9.52
CA ILE A 197 -4.47 12.10 -10.20
C ILE A 197 -3.62 11.01 -9.55
N MET A 198 -3.00 10.17 -10.35
CA MET A 198 -2.17 9.06 -9.90
C MET A 198 -0.77 9.18 -10.50
N ALA A 199 0.23 9.02 -9.66
CA ALA A 199 1.61 8.78 -10.08
C ALA A 199 1.92 7.29 -9.90
N ALA A 200 2.22 6.61 -11.00
CA ALA A 200 2.58 5.20 -11.00
C ALA A 200 3.54 4.94 -12.16
N GLY A 201 4.81 5.01 -11.88
CA GLY A 201 5.83 4.69 -12.87
C GLY A 201 6.37 3.30 -12.61
N ALA A 202 5.72 2.31 -13.17
CA ALA A 202 5.75 1.00 -12.59
C ALA A 202 6.06 -0.09 -13.62
N PHE A 203 6.88 -1.05 -13.20
CA PHE A 203 6.97 -2.35 -13.85
C PHE A 203 5.65 -3.13 -13.70
N THR A 204 4.86 -2.81 -12.68
CA THR A 204 3.53 -3.38 -12.43
C THR A 204 2.48 -2.29 -12.51
N LEU A 205 1.42 -2.50 -13.27
CA LEU A 205 0.32 -1.56 -13.38
C LEU A 205 -0.47 -1.45 -12.06
N GLY A 206 -0.82 -0.21 -11.68
CA GLY A 206 -1.61 0.09 -10.49
C GLY A 206 -0.78 0.30 -9.23
N SER A 207 -1.48 0.45 -8.11
CA SER A 207 -0.87 0.67 -6.79
C SER A 207 -0.14 -0.57 -6.29
N SER A 208 1.19 -0.49 -6.23
CA SER A 208 2.09 -1.60 -5.90
C SER A 208 3.08 -1.22 -4.78
N ILE A 209 4.10 -2.05 -4.55
CA ILE A 209 5.24 -1.73 -3.67
C ILE A 209 6.21 -0.74 -4.33
N GLU A 210 6.04 -0.43 -5.60
CA GLU A 210 6.81 0.58 -6.31
C GLU A 210 6.38 1.98 -5.88
N LEU A 211 7.24 2.98 -6.10
CA LEU A 211 6.92 4.35 -5.74
C LEU A 211 5.69 4.83 -6.53
N SER A 212 4.66 5.18 -5.81
CA SER A 212 3.40 5.66 -6.38
C SER A 212 2.70 6.64 -5.44
N ALA A 213 1.76 7.41 -5.98
CA ALA A 213 0.91 8.30 -5.21
C ALA A 213 -0.49 8.33 -5.81
N ASP A 214 -1.49 8.24 -4.95
CA ASP A 214 -2.91 8.40 -5.28
C ASP A 214 -3.41 9.70 -4.65
N ALA A 215 -4.04 10.56 -5.43
CA ALA A 215 -4.41 11.89 -4.99
C ALA A 215 -5.79 12.32 -5.53
N PRO A 216 -6.88 12.02 -4.82
CA PRO A 216 -8.20 12.53 -5.15
C PRO A 216 -8.25 14.06 -5.05
N LEU A 217 -8.81 14.73 -6.08
CA LEU A 217 -8.94 16.17 -6.15
C LEU A 217 -10.11 16.66 -5.29
N ARG A 218 -9.95 16.55 -3.98
CA ARG A 218 -10.92 17.01 -2.99
C ARG A 218 -10.20 17.46 -1.72
N GLU A 219 -10.83 18.31 -0.95
CA GLU A 219 -10.29 18.71 0.36
C GLU A 219 -10.06 17.48 1.26
N PRO A 220 -8.96 17.49 2.02
CA PRO A 220 -7.96 18.55 2.23
C PRO A 220 -6.80 18.52 1.22
N TYR A 221 -7.00 18.02 0.02
CA TYR A 221 -5.99 17.90 -1.04
C TYR A 221 -4.76 17.14 -0.55
N ALA A 222 -4.99 15.91 -0.15
CA ALA A 222 -3.97 15.03 0.39
C ALA A 222 -3.52 13.99 -0.65
N ALA A 223 -2.23 13.68 -0.66
CA ALA A 223 -1.65 12.61 -1.46
C ALA A 223 -1.31 11.41 -0.57
N TRP A 224 -1.73 10.22 -0.97
CA TRP A 224 -1.36 8.93 -0.40
C TRP A 224 -0.19 8.36 -1.18
N MET A 225 1.02 8.56 -0.68
CA MET A 225 2.25 8.06 -1.27
C MET A 225 2.62 6.73 -0.63
N GLN A 226 3.17 5.82 -1.42
CA GLN A 226 3.62 4.51 -0.94
C GLN A 226 4.77 3.96 -1.78
N GLY A 227 5.48 2.96 -1.23
CA GLY A 227 6.42 2.16 -1.97
C GLY A 227 7.79 2.79 -2.18
N GLY A 228 8.49 2.21 -3.11
CA GLY A 228 9.88 2.48 -3.42
C GLY A 228 10.71 1.21 -3.27
N LEU A 229 11.13 0.62 -4.40
CA LEU A 229 11.87 -0.65 -4.42
C LEU A 229 13.26 -0.53 -3.79
N ASN A 230 13.82 0.67 -3.80
CA ASN A 230 15.02 1.04 -3.07
C ASN A 230 14.90 2.50 -2.59
N PHE A 231 15.54 2.78 -1.48
CA PHE A 231 15.46 4.10 -0.84
C PHE A 231 16.03 5.22 -1.71
N LEU A 232 17.09 4.98 -2.46
CA LEU A 232 17.73 6.03 -3.26
C LEU A 232 16.81 6.55 -4.37
N SER A 233 16.16 5.64 -5.09
CA SER A 233 15.17 6.01 -6.11
C SER A 233 13.92 6.64 -5.48
N GLY A 234 13.42 6.08 -4.39
CA GLY A 234 12.28 6.64 -3.66
C GLY A 234 12.56 8.06 -3.15
N LYS A 235 13.74 8.27 -2.55
CA LYS A 235 14.21 9.58 -2.12
C LYS A 235 14.26 10.58 -3.27
N LEU A 236 14.79 10.17 -4.44
CA LEU A 236 14.84 11.05 -5.61
C LEU A 236 13.45 11.50 -6.04
N GLY A 237 12.50 10.57 -6.17
CA GLY A 237 11.11 10.88 -6.54
C GLY A 237 10.45 11.86 -5.55
N VAL A 238 10.65 11.64 -4.26
CA VAL A 238 10.13 12.54 -3.21
C VAL A 238 10.76 13.95 -3.30
N MET A 239 12.06 14.02 -3.56
CA MET A 239 12.76 15.32 -3.74
C MET A 239 12.28 16.05 -5.00
N LEU A 240 12.04 15.35 -6.10
CA LEU A 240 11.49 15.94 -7.33
C LEU A 240 10.06 16.45 -7.10
N ALA A 241 9.26 15.76 -6.31
CA ALA A 241 7.93 16.24 -5.92
C ALA A 241 8.01 17.53 -5.08
N ALA A 242 8.91 17.59 -4.12
CA ALA A 242 9.13 18.78 -3.32
C ALA A 242 9.64 19.96 -4.17
N ASP A 243 10.63 19.73 -5.03
CA ASP A 243 11.16 20.74 -5.96
C ASP A 243 10.08 21.32 -6.86
N LYS A 244 9.25 20.44 -7.45
CA LYS A 244 8.16 20.88 -8.34
C LYS A 244 7.10 21.72 -7.64
N ILE A 245 6.80 21.43 -6.37
CA ILE A 245 5.86 22.22 -5.56
C ILE A 245 6.44 23.60 -5.22
N LEU A 246 7.75 23.66 -4.93
CA LEU A 246 8.42 24.87 -4.47
C LEU A 246 8.79 25.83 -5.60
N ARG A 247 8.87 25.36 -6.85
CA ARG A 247 9.08 26.23 -8.01
C ARG A 247 7.81 27.04 -8.24
N GLU A 248 7.93 28.37 -8.08
CA GLU A 248 6.96 29.33 -8.59
C GLU A 248 6.96 29.26 -10.13
N ASN A 249 5.78 29.35 -10.74
CA ASN A 249 5.64 29.39 -12.20
C ASN A 249 6.12 30.73 -12.75
#